data_17cefb97d7a1746307a38456ca0313fa
#
_entry.id   17cefb97d7a1746307a38456ca0313fa
#
_cell.length_a   1.000
_cell.length_b   1.000
_cell.length_c   1.000
_cell.angle_alpha   90.00
_cell.angle_beta   90.00
_cell.angle_gamma   90.00
#
_symmetry.space_group_name_H-M   'P 1'
#
loop_
_entity.id
_entity.type
_entity.pdbx_description
1 polymer ?
#
loop_
_entity_poly.entity_id
_entity_poly.type
_entity_poly.pdbx_seq_one_letter_code
_entity_poly.pdbx_strand_id
1 'polypeptide(L)'
;MKNITNILAVILLLFAGFFITACDDEETVVVPDNWVTVSTDPMTIGYEGGSLTCDYTLAKGLDASVVYIINHESWCLGYIKDSKIMIDVDLSENINGRTAKMSLIYDESHQVELVVEQGKAPTVLVESIDKSAMPESININETL
;
A
#
# COMPACT_ATOMS: atom_id res chain seq x y z
N MET A 1 3.70 35.76 66.33
CA MET A 1 2.76 35.44 65.24
C MET A 1 3.00 36.23 63.96
N LYS A 2 3.92 37.18 63.85
CA LYS A 2 4.19 37.96 62.63
C LYS A 2 5.09 37.23 61.57
N ASN A 3 5.83 36.19 61.93
CA ASN A 3 6.80 35.56 61.07
C ASN A 3 6.23 34.42 60.23
N ILE A 4 5.11 33.82 60.62
CA ILE A 4 4.50 32.70 59.91
C ILE A 4 3.75 33.21 58.66
N THR A 5 3.14 34.37 58.74
CA THR A 5 2.41 35.00 57.60
C THR A 5 3.33 35.39 56.46
N ASN A 6 4.57 35.82 56.76
CA ASN A 6 5.55 36.17 55.73
C ASN A 6 6.17 34.95 55.06
N ILE A 7 6.34 33.84 55.79
CA ILE A 7 6.83 32.58 55.21
C ILE A 7 5.80 31.96 54.28
N LEU A 8 4.50 32.04 54.65
CA LEU A 8 3.43 31.51 53.78
C LEU A 8 3.28 32.34 52.47
N ALA A 9 3.46 33.65 52.53
CA ALA A 9 3.44 34.53 51.38
C ALA A 9 4.62 34.29 50.43
N VAL A 10 5.82 34.00 50.96
CA VAL A 10 7.00 33.69 50.14
C VAL A 10 6.88 32.31 49.46
N ILE A 11 6.30 31.33 50.17
CA ILE A 11 6.05 29.99 49.59
C ILE A 11 4.98 30.06 48.47
N LEU A 12 3.94 30.88 48.66
CA LEU A 12 2.91 31.06 47.63
C LEU A 12 3.45 31.76 46.39
N LEU A 13 4.39 32.68 46.50
CA LEU A 13 5.07 33.36 45.39
C LEU A 13 6.05 32.47 44.65
N LEU A 14 6.66 31.46 45.33
CA LEU A 14 7.54 30.50 44.70
C LEU A 14 6.79 29.43 43.89
N PHE A 15 5.53 29.15 44.22
CA PHE A 15 4.70 28.21 43.46
C PHE A 15 4.02 28.84 42.22
N ALA A 16 3.91 30.18 42.13
CA ALA A 16 3.34 30.87 40.99
C ALA A 16 4.29 31.00 39.78
N GLY A 17 5.55 30.64 39.97
CA GLY A 17 6.56 30.79 38.91
C GLY A 17 6.85 29.54 38.06
N PHE A 18 6.17 28.40 38.28
CA PHE A 18 6.44 27.15 37.53
C PHE A 18 5.36 26.72 36.55
N PHE A 19 4.42 27.59 36.22
CA PHE A 19 3.63 27.41 35.01
C PHE A 19 4.36 28.06 33.84
N ILE A 20 5.56 27.57 33.54
CA ILE A 20 6.05 27.61 32.16
C ILE A 20 5.20 26.57 31.46
N THR A 21 4.10 26.99 30.88
CA THR A 21 3.51 26.26 29.76
C THR A 21 4.61 26.20 28.72
N ALA A 22 5.33 25.05 28.66
CA ALA A 22 5.92 24.61 27.43
C ALA A 22 4.72 24.50 26.48
N CYS A 23 4.43 25.55 25.71
CA CYS A 23 3.88 25.36 24.41
C CYS A 23 4.96 24.56 23.70
N ASP A 24 4.80 23.24 23.59
CA ASP A 24 5.31 22.51 22.47
C ASP A 24 4.66 23.23 21.27
N ASP A 25 5.41 24.12 20.65
CA ASP A 25 5.18 24.49 19.28
C ASP A 25 5.32 23.17 18.51
N GLU A 26 4.25 22.40 18.42
CA GLU A 26 4.13 21.39 17.38
C GLU A 26 4.37 22.13 16.08
N GLU A 27 5.60 22.04 15.59
CA GLU A 27 5.98 22.56 14.29
C GLU A 27 5.06 21.83 13.30
N THR A 28 3.92 22.46 12.96
CA THR A 28 2.96 21.91 12.01
C THR A 28 3.70 21.77 10.69
N VAL A 29 4.14 20.53 10.38
CA VAL A 29 4.78 20.23 9.11
C VAL A 29 3.77 20.51 8.01
N VAL A 30 4.01 21.59 7.26
CA VAL A 30 3.20 21.91 6.10
C VAL A 30 3.58 20.97 4.97
N VAL A 31 2.68 20.05 4.66
CA VAL A 31 2.86 19.11 3.55
C VAL A 31 2.61 19.86 2.24
N PRO A 32 3.57 19.92 1.31
CA PRO A 32 3.38 20.60 0.03
C PRO A 32 2.54 19.76 -0.94
N ASP A 33 1.88 20.38 -1.92
CA ASP A 33 1.09 19.70 -2.95
C ASP A 33 1.90 18.64 -3.72
N ASN A 34 3.20 18.89 -3.93
CA ASN A 34 4.14 17.96 -4.54
C ASN A 34 4.89 17.10 -3.50
N TRP A 35 4.18 16.62 -2.48
CA TRP A 35 4.72 15.87 -1.35
C TRP A 35 5.46 14.59 -1.73
N VAL A 36 5.12 13.99 -2.88
CA VAL A 36 5.76 12.79 -3.40
C VAL A 36 6.03 12.91 -4.90
N THR A 37 7.16 12.36 -5.32
CA THR A 37 7.46 12.08 -6.73
C THR A 37 7.39 10.57 -6.92
N VAL A 38 6.45 10.11 -7.73
CA VAL A 38 6.23 8.70 -8.09
C VAL A 38 5.67 8.64 -9.51
N SER A 39 5.97 7.59 -10.26
CA SER A 39 5.31 7.39 -11.56
C SER A 39 3.85 7.04 -11.35
N THR A 40 2.96 7.77 -12.01
CA THR A 40 1.51 7.52 -12.05
C THR A 40 1.10 6.81 -13.33
N ASP A 41 2.05 6.52 -14.24
CA ASP A 41 1.78 5.70 -15.42
C ASP A 41 1.37 4.29 -14.98
N PRO A 42 0.38 3.66 -15.64
CA PRO A 42 -0.02 2.29 -15.31
C PRO A 42 1.16 1.33 -15.41
N MET A 43 1.41 0.58 -14.34
CA MET A 43 2.37 -0.51 -14.33
C MET A 43 1.74 -1.75 -14.95
N THR A 44 2.45 -2.42 -15.84
CA THR A 44 1.92 -3.59 -16.56
C THR A 44 2.61 -4.87 -16.12
N ILE A 45 1.84 -5.97 -16.02
CA ILE A 45 2.34 -7.31 -15.71
C ILE A 45 1.58 -8.36 -16.51
N GLY A 46 2.21 -9.49 -16.80
CA GLY A 46 1.57 -10.63 -17.48
C GLY A 46 0.48 -11.27 -16.61
N TYR A 47 -0.33 -12.15 -17.23
CA TYR A 47 -1.38 -12.89 -16.54
C TYR A 47 -0.84 -13.81 -15.43
N GLU A 48 0.40 -14.25 -15.54
CA GLU A 48 1.07 -15.10 -14.56
C GLU A 48 1.22 -14.41 -13.20
N GLY A 49 1.11 -13.06 -13.17
CA GLY A 49 1.37 -12.29 -11.97
C GLY A 49 2.86 -12.20 -11.65
N GLY A 50 3.18 -11.98 -10.38
CA GLY A 50 4.54 -11.81 -9.88
C GLY A 50 4.69 -10.52 -9.09
N SER A 51 5.93 -10.00 -9.02
CA SER A 51 6.22 -8.79 -8.23
C SER A 51 6.68 -7.65 -9.13
N LEU A 52 6.15 -6.45 -8.87
CA LEU A 52 6.58 -5.19 -9.46
C LEU A 52 7.25 -4.33 -8.39
N THR A 53 8.05 -3.37 -8.81
CA THR A 53 8.69 -2.41 -7.93
C THR A 53 8.54 -1.01 -8.53
N CYS A 54 8.14 -0.05 -7.71
CA CYS A 54 8.06 1.35 -8.08
C CYS A 54 8.85 2.21 -7.08
N ASP A 55 9.71 3.08 -7.60
CA ASP A 55 10.44 4.03 -6.77
C ASP A 55 9.56 5.24 -6.45
N TYR A 56 9.68 5.77 -5.23
CA TYR A 56 9.07 7.03 -4.86
C TYR A 56 10.06 7.88 -4.06
N THR A 57 9.87 9.18 -4.08
CA THR A 57 10.68 10.13 -3.32
C THR A 57 9.78 11.16 -2.66
N LEU A 58 9.92 11.33 -1.36
CA LEU A 58 9.18 12.35 -0.61
C LEU A 58 9.85 13.72 -0.73
N ALA A 59 9.05 14.76 -0.64
CA ALA A 59 9.55 16.11 -0.49
C ALA A 59 10.42 16.23 0.78
N LYS A 60 11.39 17.14 0.74
CA LYS A 60 12.36 17.31 1.83
C LYS A 60 11.65 17.66 3.14
N GLY A 61 12.00 16.94 4.19
CA GLY A 61 11.51 17.19 5.56
C GLY A 61 10.27 16.40 5.94
N LEU A 62 9.69 15.63 5.01
CA LEU A 62 8.58 14.73 5.32
C LEU A 62 9.06 13.42 5.94
N ASP A 63 8.25 12.89 6.84
CA ASP A 63 8.52 11.62 7.52
C ASP A 63 8.03 10.44 6.69
N ALA A 64 8.94 9.59 6.25
CA ALA A 64 8.60 8.38 5.48
C ALA A 64 7.86 7.32 6.30
N SER A 65 7.92 7.37 7.63
CA SER A 65 7.30 6.37 8.48
C SER A 65 5.77 6.46 8.53
N VAL A 66 5.20 7.62 8.16
CA VAL A 66 3.75 7.82 8.12
C VAL A 66 3.13 7.45 6.78
N VAL A 67 3.97 7.19 5.76
CA VAL A 67 3.48 6.82 4.42
C VAL A 67 3.00 5.38 4.41
N TYR A 68 1.82 5.14 3.85
CA TYR A 68 1.25 3.80 3.73
C TYR A 68 0.47 3.63 2.43
N ILE A 69 0.10 2.39 2.12
CA ILE A 69 -0.66 2.03 0.92
C ILE A 69 -2.00 1.43 1.32
N ILE A 70 -3.06 1.91 0.69
CA ILE A 70 -4.38 1.27 0.72
C ILE A 70 -4.56 0.48 -0.57
N ASN A 71 -4.75 -0.83 -0.43
CA ASN A 71 -5.06 -1.73 -1.53
C ASN A 71 -6.57 -1.82 -1.72
N HIS A 72 -7.04 -1.65 -2.96
CA HIS A 72 -8.47 -1.72 -3.28
C HIS A 72 -8.87 -3.10 -3.80
N GLU A 73 -7.90 -3.92 -4.23
CA GLU A 73 -8.10 -5.25 -4.78
C GLU A 73 -7.27 -6.29 -4.02
N SER A 74 -7.87 -7.41 -3.67
CA SER A 74 -7.21 -8.45 -2.88
C SER A 74 -6.14 -9.24 -3.63
N TRP A 75 -6.19 -9.22 -4.96
CA TRP A 75 -5.26 -9.92 -5.85
C TRP A 75 -4.03 -9.10 -6.25
N CYS A 76 -3.95 -7.85 -5.82
CA CYS A 76 -2.86 -6.92 -6.11
C CYS A 76 -2.52 -6.15 -4.84
N LEU A 77 -1.43 -6.53 -4.18
CA LEU A 77 -1.07 -6.02 -2.86
C LEU A 77 0.20 -5.18 -2.93
N GLY A 78 0.04 -3.86 -2.75
CA GLY A 78 1.15 -2.93 -2.59
C GLY A 78 1.54 -2.78 -1.13
N TYR A 79 2.83 -2.66 -0.88
CA TYR A 79 3.41 -2.35 0.43
C TYR A 79 4.74 -1.61 0.28
N ILE A 80 5.17 -0.93 1.34
CA ILE A 80 6.44 -0.20 1.34
C ILE A 80 7.52 -1.07 1.99
N LYS A 81 8.63 -1.24 1.29
CA LYS A 81 9.82 -1.94 1.79
C LYS A 81 11.08 -1.28 1.24
N ASP A 82 12.06 -1.05 2.11
CA ASP A 82 13.37 -0.49 1.74
C ASP A 82 13.25 0.81 0.91
N SER A 83 12.33 1.70 1.30
CA SER A 83 12.02 2.97 0.62
C SER A 83 11.56 2.81 -0.84
N LYS A 84 10.94 1.67 -1.15
CA LYS A 84 10.32 1.36 -2.45
C LYS A 84 8.90 0.85 -2.25
N ILE A 85 8.08 1.04 -3.25
CA ILE A 85 6.77 0.41 -3.34
C ILE A 85 6.98 -0.95 -4.00
N MET A 86 6.66 -2.02 -3.27
CA MET A 86 6.62 -3.38 -3.75
C MET A 86 5.16 -3.73 -4.03
N ILE A 87 4.89 -4.43 -5.12
CA ILE A 87 3.53 -4.80 -5.52
C ILE A 87 3.53 -6.26 -5.92
N ASP A 88 2.82 -7.09 -5.18
CA ASP A 88 2.64 -8.51 -5.47
C ASP A 88 1.28 -8.72 -6.15
N VAL A 89 1.30 -9.38 -7.29
CA VAL A 89 0.14 -9.59 -8.16
C VAL A 89 -0.10 -11.07 -8.34
N ASP A 90 -1.29 -11.53 -8.00
CA ASP A 90 -1.68 -12.93 -8.16
C ASP A 90 -1.86 -13.33 -9.64
N LEU A 91 -1.67 -14.60 -9.94
CA LEU A 91 -2.03 -15.19 -11.23
C LEU A 91 -3.48 -14.87 -11.59
N SER A 92 -3.74 -14.61 -12.86
CA SER A 92 -5.08 -14.33 -13.38
C SER A 92 -5.50 -15.33 -14.44
N GLU A 93 -6.70 -15.87 -14.29
CA GLU A 93 -7.37 -16.66 -15.34
C GLU A 93 -8.30 -15.79 -16.20
N ASN A 94 -8.30 -14.47 -16.01
CA ASN A 94 -9.18 -13.57 -16.73
C ASN A 94 -8.71 -13.34 -18.17
N ILE A 95 -9.51 -13.78 -19.12
CA ILE A 95 -9.22 -13.67 -20.57
C ILE A 95 -9.31 -12.22 -21.09
N ASN A 96 -9.90 -11.30 -20.33
CA ASN A 96 -9.98 -9.89 -20.71
C ASN A 96 -8.89 -9.01 -20.07
N GLY A 97 -8.06 -9.61 -19.17
CA GLY A 97 -7.18 -8.86 -18.31
C GLY A 97 -7.96 -8.20 -17.16
N ARG A 98 -7.26 -7.52 -16.26
CA ARG A 98 -7.86 -6.79 -15.14
C ARG A 98 -6.97 -5.65 -14.69
N THR A 99 -7.57 -4.69 -14.00
CA THR A 99 -6.89 -3.49 -13.50
C THR A 99 -7.09 -3.39 -12.00
N ALA A 100 -6.03 -3.12 -11.26
CA ALA A 100 -6.07 -2.79 -9.85
C ALA A 100 -5.70 -1.34 -9.63
N LYS A 101 -6.26 -0.76 -8.57
CA LYS A 101 -5.91 0.55 -8.05
C LYS A 101 -5.41 0.41 -6.62
N MET A 102 -4.49 1.25 -6.25
CA MET A 102 -4.04 1.41 -4.87
C MET A 102 -3.73 2.88 -4.61
N SER A 103 -3.85 3.30 -3.36
CA SER A 103 -3.57 4.68 -2.97
C SER A 103 -2.33 4.73 -2.09
N LEU A 104 -1.32 5.50 -2.52
CA LEU A 104 -0.19 5.89 -1.67
C LEU A 104 -0.63 7.11 -0.87
N ILE A 105 -0.53 7.07 0.44
CA ILE A 105 -1.11 8.05 1.36
C ILE A 105 -0.04 8.57 2.31
N TYR A 106 -0.01 9.89 2.50
CA TYR A 106 0.74 10.56 3.55
C TYR A 106 -0.20 10.97 4.71
N ASP A 107 -1.33 11.61 4.36
CA ASP A 107 -2.41 11.99 5.26
C ASP A 107 -3.76 12.02 4.52
N GLU A 108 -4.83 12.45 5.18
CA GLU A 108 -6.19 12.47 4.59
C GLU A 108 -6.30 13.33 3.32
N SER A 109 -5.44 14.35 3.15
CA SER A 109 -5.47 15.29 2.04
C SER A 109 -4.43 15.00 0.97
N HIS A 110 -3.39 14.22 1.29
CA HIS A 110 -2.25 13.95 0.43
C HIS A 110 -2.20 12.48 0.03
N GLN A 111 -2.77 12.17 -1.13
CA GLN A 111 -2.82 10.83 -1.70
C GLN A 111 -2.54 10.83 -3.21
N VAL A 112 -1.94 9.75 -3.68
CA VAL A 112 -1.69 9.51 -5.11
C VAL A 112 -2.19 8.12 -5.48
N GLU A 113 -2.98 8.02 -6.56
CA GLU A 113 -3.46 6.75 -7.11
C GLU A 113 -2.36 6.11 -7.97
N LEU A 114 -2.10 4.82 -7.73
CA LEU A 114 -1.26 3.96 -8.54
C LEU A 114 -2.14 2.91 -9.21
N VAL A 115 -1.82 2.60 -10.47
CA VAL A 115 -2.61 1.69 -11.29
C VAL A 115 -1.73 0.53 -11.75
N VAL A 116 -2.26 -0.70 -11.65
CA VAL A 116 -1.64 -1.91 -12.18
C VAL A 116 -2.58 -2.56 -13.18
N GLU A 117 -2.09 -2.78 -14.39
CA GLU A 117 -2.81 -3.48 -15.46
C GLU A 117 -2.22 -4.87 -15.62
N GLN A 118 -3.05 -5.90 -15.42
CA GLN A 118 -2.65 -7.28 -15.63
C GLN A 118 -3.17 -7.80 -16.97
N GLY A 119 -2.26 -8.40 -17.72
CA GLY A 119 -2.53 -8.95 -19.05
C GLY A 119 -3.57 -10.05 -19.05
N LYS A 120 -4.05 -10.36 -20.24
CA LYS A 120 -5.06 -11.39 -20.49
C LYS A 120 -4.48 -12.78 -20.32
N ALA A 121 -5.21 -13.68 -19.66
CA ALA A 121 -4.89 -15.10 -19.66
C ALA A 121 -5.06 -15.69 -21.08
N PRO A 122 -4.24 -16.67 -21.47
CA PRO A 122 -4.38 -17.33 -22.75
C PRO A 122 -5.71 -18.09 -22.83
N THR A 123 -6.42 -17.94 -23.94
CA THR A 123 -7.58 -18.77 -24.21
C THR A 123 -7.09 -20.09 -24.76
N VAL A 124 -7.24 -21.16 -23.98
CA VAL A 124 -6.99 -22.52 -24.51
C VAL A 124 -8.19 -22.87 -25.41
N LEU A 125 -8.00 -22.74 -26.72
CA LEU A 125 -8.91 -23.37 -27.68
C LEU A 125 -8.69 -24.87 -27.58
N VAL A 126 -9.59 -25.56 -26.88
CA VAL A 126 -9.68 -27.01 -26.99
C VAL A 126 -10.19 -27.27 -28.42
N GLU A 127 -9.27 -27.49 -29.38
CA GLU A 127 -9.68 -28.07 -30.65
C GLU A 127 -10.48 -29.32 -30.31
N SER A 128 -11.69 -29.40 -30.84
CA SER A 128 -12.58 -30.54 -30.62
C SER A 128 -11.82 -31.82 -30.92
N ILE A 129 -11.58 -32.65 -29.93
CA ILE A 129 -11.00 -33.99 -30.13
C ILE A 129 -11.94 -34.67 -31.11
N ASP A 130 -11.42 -34.92 -32.32
CA ASP A 130 -12.19 -35.66 -33.35
C ASP A 130 -12.44 -37.07 -32.79
N LYS A 131 -13.65 -37.27 -32.30
CA LYS A 131 -14.08 -38.55 -31.72
C LYS A 131 -14.10 -39.69 -32.77
N SER A 132 -13.98 -39.35 -34.06
CA SER A 132 -13.90 -40.36 -35.11
C SER A 132 -12.58 -41.14 -35.13
N ALA A 133 -11.56 -40.64 -34.44
CA ALA A 133 -10.25 -41.29 -34.29
C ALA A 133 -10.14 -42.17 -33.01
N MET A 134 -11.15 -42.23 -32.20
CA MET A 134 -11.15 -43.13 -31.05
C MET A 134 -11.49 -44.55 -31.52
N PRO A 135 -10.64 -45.59 -31.22
CA PRO A 135 -11.00 -46.95 -31.47
C PRO A 135 -12.23 -47.34 -30.66
N GLU A 136 -13.25 -47.89 -31.31
CA GLU A 136 -14.59 -48.11 -30.79
C GLU A 136 -14.70 -49.05 -29.58
N SER A 137 -13.69 -49.78 -29.21
CA SER A 137 -13.63 -50.52 -27.94
C SER A 137 -12.25 -51.11 -27.69
N ILE A 138 -11.71 -50.91 -26.52
CA ILE A 138 -10.69 -51.81 -25.95
C ILE A 138 -11.46 -52.98 -25.39
N ASN A 139 -11.53 -54.07 -26.13
CA ASN A 139 -12.11 -55.32 -25.67
C ASN A 139 -11.12 -55.99 -24.74
N ILE A 140 -11.22 -55.73 -23.45
CA ILE A 140 -10.49 -56.44 -22.42
C ILE A 140 -11.21 -57.79 -22.24
N ASN A 141 -10.85 -58.78 -23.06
CA ASN A 141 -11.17 -60.14 -22.78
C ASN A 141 -10.22 -60.60 -21.66
N GLU A 142 -10.72 -60.57 -20.44
CA GLU A 142 -10.18 -61.31 -19.32
C GLU A 142 -10.34 -62.79 -19.64
N THR A 143 -9.23 -63.42 -19.92
CA THR A 143 -9.14 -64.91 -19.86
C THR A 143 -8.64 -65.25 -18.45
N LEU A 144 -9.54 -65.85 -17.65
CA LEU A 144 -9.25 -66.60 -16.43
C LEU A 144 -8.45 -67.87 -16.74
#